data_ee2601ef4f7a116393962ff90d94ceac
#
_entry.id   ee2601ef4f7a116393962ff90d94ceac
#
_cell.length_a   1.000
_cell.length_b   1.000
_cell.length_c   1.000
_cell.angle_alpha   90.00
_cell.angle_beta   90.00
_cell.angle_gamma   90.00
#
_symmetry.space_group_name_H-M   'P 1'
#
loop_
_entity.id
_entity.type
_entity.pdbx_description
1 polymer ?
#
loop_
_entity_poly.entity_id
_entity_poly.type
_entity_poly.pdbx_seq_one_letter_code
_entity_poly.pdbx_strand_id
1 'polypeptide(L)'
;MKKHIIIWGKVQGVGFRYWLYKAAMQRNIEGWVRNKISGEVEALLIGNDKEVNSLMKLCRKGPPSSEVTKVKVQSYQKEYLKKSFLIIN
;
A
#
# COMPACT_ATOMS: atom_id res chain seq x y z
N MET A 1 -9.23 -4.21 10.20
CA MET A 1 -9.55 -3.64 8.87
C MET A 1 -8.65 -4.28 7.82
N LYS A 2 -9.22 -4.68 6.71
CA LYS A 2 -8.48 -5.19 5.56
C LYS A 2 -8.87 -4.36 4.35
N LYS A 3 -7.90 -3.72 3.72
CA LYS A 3 -8.14 -2.87 2.56
C LYS A 3 -7.19 -3.20 1.43
N HIS A 4 -7.74 -3.31 0.23
CA HIS A 4 -6.98 -3.48 -0.99
C HIS A 4 -6.95 -2.14 -1.71
N ILE A 5 -5.77 -1.67 -2.08
CA ILE A 5 -5.64 -0.37 -2.72
C ILE A 5 -4.88 -0.48 -4.03
N ILE A 6 -5.27 0.37 -4.97
CA ILE A 6 -4.54 0.54 -6.24
C ILE A 6 -4.23 2.02 -6.38
N ILE A 7 -2.99 2.33 -6.75
CA ILE A 7 -2.45 3.68 -6.76
C ILE A 7 -1.93 3.98 -8.17
N TRP A 8 -2.46 5.04 -8.79
CA TRP A 8 -2.08 5.49 -10.13
C TRP A 8 -1.25 6.76 -10.07
N GLY A 9 -0.48 6.98 -11.12
CA GLY A 9 0.34 8.16 -11.32
C GLY A 9 1.79 7.79 -11.56
N LYS A 10 2.69 8.71 -11.25
CA LYS A 10 4.12 8.42 -11.28
C LYS A 10 4.48 7.73 -9.97
N VAL A 11 4.30 6.40 -9.95
CA VAL A 11 4.40 5.62 -8.71
C VAL A 11 5.38 4.44 -8.82
N GLN A 12 5.90 4.14 -10.02
CA GLN A 12 6.93 3.13 -10.19
C GLN A 12 8.27 3.80 -10.53
N GLY A 13 9.37 3.19 -10.10
CA GLY A 13 10.69 3.75 -10.29
C GLY A 13 11.00 4.94 -9.39
N VAL A 14 10.21 5.16 -8.34
CA VAL A 14 10.35 6.28 -7.42
C VAL A 14 10.48 5.84 -5.95
N GLY A 15 10.71 4.54 -5.73
CA GLY A 15 10.87 4.00 -4.38
C GLY A 15 9.57 3.81 -3.61
N PHE A 16 8.43 3.78 -4.30
CA PHE A 16 7.12 3.70 -3.65
C PHE A 16 6.95 2.42 -2.82
N ARG A 17 7.32 1.26 -3.39
CA ARG A 17 7.15 -0.02 -2.69
C ARG A 17 7.94 -0.07 -1.38
N TYR A 18 9.19 0.38 -1.40
CA TYR A 18 10.02 0.38 -0.20
C TYR A 18 9.51 1.38 0.83
N TRP A 19 9.11 2.56 0.37
CA TRP A 19 8.52 3.58 1.24
C TRP A 19 7.26 3.06 1.93
N LEU A 20 6.38 2.41 1.19
CA LEU A 20 5.16 1.85 1.75
C LEU A 20 5.46 0.70 2.73
N TYR A 21 6.41 -0.16 2.37
CA TYR A 21 6.86 -1.24 3.23
C TYR A 21 7.32 -0.71 4.59
N LYS A 22 8.19 0.30 4.60
CA LYS A 22 8.68 0.88 5.84
C LYS A 22 7.55 1.51 6.65
N ALA A 23 6.67 2.23 6.00
CA ALA A 23 5.54 2.88 6.68
C ALA A 23 4.58 1.85 7.29
N ALA A 24 4.36 0.73 6.60
CA ALA A 24 3.54 -0.36 7.11
C ALA A 24 4.18 -1.04 8.32
N MET A 25 5.48 -1.30 8.25
CA MET A 25 6.22 -1.91 9.36
C MET A 25 6.15 -1.05 10.63
N GLN A 26 6.29 0.26 10.48
CA GLN A 26 6.21 1.18 11.62
C GLN A 26 4.84 1.19 12.29
N ARG A 27 3.81 0.75 11.57
CA ARG A 27 2.41 0.76 12.02
C ARG A 27 1.88 -0.63 12.36
N ASN A 28 2.75 -1.64 12.34
CA ASN A 28 2.36 -3.03 12.55
C ASN A 28 1.25 -3.47 11.59
N ILE A 29 1.32 -2.99 10.35
CA ILE A 29 0.39 -3.39 9.31
C ILE A 29 0.95 -4.59 8.57
N GLU A 30 0.10 -5.59 8.36
CA GLU A 30 0.41 -6.79 7.58
C GLU A 30 -0.11 -6.62 6.16
N GLY A 31 0.38 -7.43 5.25
CA GLY A 31 -0.07 -7.42 3.87
C GLY A 31 1.09 -7.43 2.88
N TRP A 32 0.91 -6.75 1.77
CA TRP A 32 1.93 -6.74 0.72
C TRP A 32 1.76 -5.53 -0.19
N VAL A 33 2.82 -5.26 -0.96
CA VAL A 33 2.82 -4.22 -1.99
C VAL A 33 3.55 -4.75 -3.22
N ARG A 34 3.06 -4.41 -4.41
CA ARG A 34 3.71 -4.79 -5.68
C ARG A 34 3.49 -3.74 -6.76
N ASN A 35 4.36 -3.75 -7.75
CA ASN A 35 4.14 -3.02 -8.99
C ASN A 35 3.33 -3.89 -9.94
N LYS A 36 2.32 -3.30 -10.57
CA LYS A 36 1.60 -3.97 -11.65
C LYS A 36 2.29 -3.67 -12.99
N ILE A 37 2.18 -4.61 -13.91
CA ILE A 37 2.75 -4.42 -15.27
C ILE A 37 2.16 -3.17 -15.94
N SER A 38 0.89 -2.89 -15.67
CA SER A 38 0.20 -1.74 -16.26
C SER A 38 0.57 -0.38 -15.66
N GLY A 39 1.47 -0.35 -14.65
CA GLY A 39 2.04 0.89 -14.14
C GLY A 39 1.61 1.29 -12.73
N GLU A 40 0.52 0.74 -12.24
CA GLU A 40 0.04 1.06 -10.89
C GLU A 40 0.86 0.35 -9.82
N VAL A 41 0.74 0.85 -8.59
CA VAL A 41 1.16 0.13 -7.39
C VAL A 41 -0.09 -0.45 -6.76
N GLU A 42 -0.02 -1.70 -6.35
CA GLU A 42 -1.12 -2.42 -5.70
C GLU A 42 -0.67 -2.87 -4.32
N ALA A 43 -1.55 -2.76 -3.33
CA ALA A 43 -1.21 -3.16 -1.96
C ALA A 43 -2.41 -3.71 -1.22
N LEU A 44 -2.11 -4.61 -0.27
CA LEU A 44 -3.08 -5.10 0.71
C LEU A 44 -2.62 -4.61 2.08
N LEU A 45 -3.51 -3.95 2.81
CA LEU A 45 -3.21 -3.38 4.12
C LEU A 45 -4.13 -4.00 5.16
N ILE A 46 -3.55 -4.64 6.17
CA ILE A 46 -4.29 -5.32 7.23
C ILE A 46 -3.73 -4.85 8.57
N GLY A 47 -4.59 -4.31 9.42
CA GLY A 47 -4.17 -3.82 10.74
C GLY A 47 -5.33 -3.16 11.45
N ASN A 48 -5.02 -2.43 12.53
CA ASN A 48 -6.08 -1.72 13.21
C ASN A 48 -6.54 -0.53 12.36
N ASP A 49 -7.77 -0.12 12.59
CA ASP A 49 -8.44 0.87 11.73
C ASP A 49 -7.69 2.20 11.68
N LYS A 50 -7.19 2.66 12.81
CA LYS A 50 -6.48 3.93 12.89
C LYS A 50 -5.21 3.91 12.02
N GLU A 51 -4.44 2.83 12.14
CA GLU A 51 -3.16 2.74 11.41
C GLU A 51 -3.37 2.53 9.92
N VAL A 52 -4.34 1.70 9.53
CA VAL A 52 -4.63 1.48 8.11
C VAL A 52 -5.14 2.76 7.47
N ASN A 53 -6.05 3.48 8.15
CA ASN A 53 -6.55 4.76 7.64
C ASN A 53 -5.43 5.79 7.51
N SER A 54 -4.52 5.84 8.48
CA SER A 54 -3.36 6.74 8.44
C SER A 54 -2.47 6.42 7.24
N LEU A 55 -2.19 5.14 7.00
CA LEU A 55 -1.33 4.75 5.89
C LEU A 55 -1.99 5.02 4.53
N MET A 56 -3.29 4.76 4.40
CA MET A 56 -4.01 5.08 3.17
C MET A 56 -3.97 6.57 2.86
N LYS A 57 -4.06 7.40 3.89
CA LYS A 57 -3.98 8.85 3.74
C LYS A 57 -2.58 9.26 3.25
N LEU A 58 -1.53 8.65 3.80
CA LEU A 58 -0.17 8.90 3.33
C LEU A 58 0.03 8.46 1.89
N CYS A 59 -0.60 7.36 1.47
CA CYS A 59 -0.47 6.86 0.10
C CYS A 59 -1.03 7.84 -0.93
N ARG A 60 -1.99 8.68 -0.56
CA ARG A 60 -2.52 9.70 -1.47
C ARG A 60 -1.50 10.75 -1.83
N LYS A 61 -0.52 10.96 -0.97
CA LYS A 61 0.61 11.85 -1.23
C LYS A 61 1.79 11.10 -1.82
N GLY A 62 2.11 9.95 -1.25
CA GLY A 62 3.24 9.13 -1.65
C GLY A 62 4.58 9.68 -1.23
N PRO A 63 5.68 8.99 -1.58
CA PRO A 63 7.04 9.49 -1.31
C PRO A 63 7.35 10.74 -2.15
N PRO A 64 8.40 11.50 -1.78
CA PRO A 64 8.68 12.79 -2.42
C PRO A 64 8.84 12.77 -3.93
N SER A 65 9.39 11.69 -4.49
CA SER A 65 9.62 11.58 -5.93
C SER A 65 8.41 11.07 -6.70
N SER A 66 7.31 10.77 -6.01
CA SER A 66 6.11 10.24 -6.65
C SER A 66 5.13 11.36 -7.01
N GLU A 67 4.18 11.01 -7.87
CA GLU A 67 3.07 11.90 -8.19
C GLU A 67 1.82 11.03 -8.31
N VAL A 68 1.06 10.99 -7.22
CA VAL A 68 -0.15 10.16 -7.13
C VAL A 68 -1.32 10.92 -7.74
N THR A 69 -1.97 10.31 -8.73
CA THR A 69 -3.12 10.93 -9.40
C THR A 69 -4.45 10.35 -8.95
N LYS A 70 -4.45 9.10 -8.46
CA LYS A 70 -5.70 8.44 -8.06
C LYS A 70 -5.38 7.29 -7.12
N VAL A 71 -6.24 7.08 -6.12
CA VAL A 71 -6.18 5.90 -5.24
C VAL A 71 -7.57 5.28 -5.20
N LYS A 72 -7.64 3.98 -5.49
CA LYS A 72 -8.87 3.21 -5.36
C LYS A 72 -8.77 2.32 -4.14
N VAL A 73 -9.76 2.36 -3.27
CA VAL A 73 -9.79 1.58 -2.03
C VAL A 73 -10.98 0.64 -2.08
N GLN A 74 -10.74 -0.63 -1.75
CA GLN A 74 -11.78 -1.65 -1.67
C GLN A 74 -11.62 -2.44 -0.38
N SER A 75 -12.73 -2.93 0.17
CA SER A 75 -12.67 -3.89 1.26
C SER A 75 -12.15 -5.21 0.74
N TYR A 76 -11.33 -5.88 1.54
CA TYR A 76 -10.76 -7.17 1.19
C TYR A 76 -11.44 -8.24 2.04
N GLN A 77 -12.12 -9.19 1.40
CA GLN A 77 -12.95 -10.16 2.09
C GLN A 77 -12.28 -11.49 2.34
N LYS A 78 -11.15 -11.74 1.69
CA LYS A 78 -10.46 -13.03 1.80
C LYS A 78 -9.61 -13.08 3.07
N GLU A 79 -9.33 -14.29 3.52
CA GLU A 79 -8.43 -14.51 4.64
C GLU A 79 -6.98 -14.32 4.20
N TYR A 80 -6.18 -13.74 5.08
CA TYR A 80 -4.75 -13.55 4.83
C TYR A 80 -3.99 -13.98 6.08
N LEU A 81 -3.12 -14.98 5.95
CA LEU A 81 -2.52 -15.66 7.10
C LEU A 81 -1.07 -15.24 7.42
N LYS A 82 -0.44 -14.48 6.55
CA LYS A 82 0.95 -14.06 6.81
C LYS A 82 0.98 -12.93 7.83
N LYS A 83 1.94 -12.98 8.75
CA LYS A 83 2.04 -12.04 9.88
C LYS A 83 3.06 -10.93 9.63
N SER A 84 3.31 -10.57 8.38
CA SER A 84 4.30 -9.56 8.05
C SER A 84 3.84 -8.74 6.86
N PHE A 85 4.59 -7.69 6.54
CA PHE A 85 4.37 -6.91 5.32
C PHE A 85 5.46 -7.25 4.32
N LEU A 86 5.08 -7.56 3.08
CA LEU A 86 5.99 -8.08 2.06
C LEU A 86 5.99 -7.18 0.82
N ILE A 87 7.16 -7.05 0.21
CA ILE A 87 7.26 -6.52 -1.14
C ILE A 87 7.25 -7.72 -2.08
N ILE A 88 6.28 -7.78 -2.98
CA ILE A 88 6.13 -8.90 -3.90
C ILE A 88 6.15 -8.41 -5.35
N ASN A 89 6.23 -9.34 -6.27
CA ASN A 89 6.25 -9.00 -7.69
C ASN A 89 4.86 -9.06 -8.31
#